data_562a6d6d9ee1aee7165fa92b889ca241
#
_entry.id   562a6d6d9ee1aee7165fa92b889ca241
#
_cell.length_a   1.000
_cell.length_b   1.000
_cell.length_c   1.000
_cell.angle_alpha   90.00
_cell.angle_beta   90.00
_cell.angle_gamma   90.00
#
_symmetry.space_group_name_H-M   'P 1'
#
loop_
_entity.id
_entity.type
_entity.pdbx_description
1 polymer ?
#
loop_
_entity_poly.entity_id
_entity_poly.type
_entity_poly.pdbx_seq_one_letter_code
_entity_poly.pdbx_strand_id
1 'polypeptide(L)' 'MKGVNHYKKYKIQPVEFAQANELNYCESNIIKYAVRHKDKNGIDDVKKIIHYAELLLELEYSDK' A
#
# COMPACT_ATOMS: atom_id res chain seq x y z
N MET A 1 17.91 -1.33 8.06
CA MET A 1 17.47 -2.53 7.36
C MET A 1 17.66 -2.40 5.85
N LYS A 2 18.25 -3.40 5.26
CA LYS A 2 18.64 -3.29 3.87
C LYS A 2 17.52 -3.19 2.88
N GLY A 3 16.45 -3.89 3.13
CA GLY A 3 15.37 -3.97 2.17
C GLY A 3 14.67 -2.67 1.89
N VAL A 4 14.75 -1.71 2.81
CA VAL A 4 14.02 -0.47 2.65
C VAL A 4 14.77 0.55 1.82
N ASN A 5 16.00 0.26 1.48
CA ASN A 5 16.80 1.23 0.72
C ASN A 5 16.33 1.44 -0.70
N HIS A 6 15.45 0.58 -1.19
CA HIS A 6 14.93 0.71 -2.54
C HIS A 6 14.18 2.01 -2.77
N TYR A 7 13.64 2.58 -1.72
CA TYR A 7 12.75 3.73 -1.86
C TYR A 7 13.34 4.98 -1.23
N LYS A 8 14.63 5.16 -1.37
CA LYS A 8 15.29 6.32 -0.79
C LYS A 8 14.71 7.66 -1.21
N LYS A 9 14.06 7.70 -2.36
CA LYS A 9 13.48 8.95 -2.82
C LYS A 9 12.33 9.43 -1.96
N TYR A 10 11.82 8.61 -1.10
CA TYR A 10 10.75 9.01 -0.20
C TYR A 10 11.34 9.36 1.15
N LYS A 11 10.84 10.44 1.73
CA LYS A 11 11.33 10.84 3.06
C LYS A 11 11.01 9.79 4.10
N ILE A 12 9.84 9.19 3.99
CA ILE A 12 9.41 8.12 4.87
C ILE A 12 9.02 6.96 3.99
N GLN A 13 9.61 5.81 4.26
CA GLN A 13 9.28 4.63 3.47
C GLN A 13 7.84 4.22 3.72
N PRO A 14 7.12 3.78 2.69
CA PRO A 14 5.73 3.33 2.89
C PRO A 14 5.59 2.30 3.99
N VAL A 15 6.53 1.36 4.08
CA VAL A 15 6.47 0.33 5.11
C VAL A 15 6.68 0.91 6.50
N GLU A 16 7.53 1.91 6.61
CA GLU A 16 7.75 2.56 7.90
C GLU A 16 6.50 3.31 8.35
N PHE A 17 5.88 4.01 7.41
CA PHE A 17 4.65 4.75 7.71
C PHE A 17 3.55 3.79 8.16
N ALA A 18 3.39 2.69 7.41
CA ALA A 18 2.36 1.72 7.72
C ALA A 18 2.56 1.09 9.10
N GLN A 19 3.81 0.72 9.39
CA GLN A 19 4.12 0.11 10.68
C GLN A 19 3.90 1.09 11.83
N ALA A 20 4.39 2.31 11.66
CA ALA A 20 4.30 3.30 12.73
C ALA A 20 2.85 3.65 13.06
N ASN A 21 1.99 3.59 12.08
CA ASN A 21 0.58 3.93 12.25
C ASN A 21 -0.32 2.72 12.41
N GLU A 22 0.27 1.53 12.52
CA GLU A 22 -0.46 0.30 12.76
C GLU A 22 -1.55 0.06 11.73
N LEU A 23 -1.24 0.30 10.47
CA LEU A 23 -2.19 0.09 9.40
C LEU A 23 -2.38 -1.40 9.14
N ASN A 24 -3.58 -1.77 8.73
CA ASN A 24 -3.82 -3.17 8.42
C ASN A 24 -3.25 -3.52 7.04
N TYR A 25 -3.37 -4.77 6.67
CA TYR A 25 -2.77 -5.29 5.46
C TYR A 25 -3.28 -4.56 4.21
N CYS A 26 -4.58 -4.38 4.10
CA CYS A 26 -5.16 -3.72 2.93
C CYS A 26 -4.71 -2.26 2.84
N GLU A 27 -4.74 -1.56 3.96
CA GLU A 27 -4.31 -0.16 3.98
C GLU A 27 -2.85 -0.04 3.59
N SER A 28 -2.03 -0.91 4.12
CA SER A 28 -0.60 -0.89 3.83
C SER A 28 -0.34 -1.13 2.35
N ASN A 29 -1.05 -2.07 1.76
CA ASN A 29 -0.85 -2.37 0.35
C ASN A 29 -1.36 -1.27 -0.55
N ILE A 30 -2.47 -0.63 -0.18
CA ILE A 30 -2.98 0.50 -0.96
C ILE A 30 -1.91 1.59 -1.03
N ILE A 31 -1.34 1.93 0.11
CA ILE A 31 -0.30 2.96 0.14
C ILE A 31 0.92 2.54 -0.66
N LYS A 32 1.35 1.30 -0.49
CA LYS A 32 2.51 0.81 -1.20
C LYS A 32 2.36 0.97 -2.72
N TYR A 33 1.25 0.49 -3.25
CA TYR A 33 1.05 0.56 -4.69
C TYR A 33 0.78 1.98 -5.16
N ALA A 34 0.15 2.80 -4.30
CA ALA A 34 -0.12 4.19 -4.66
C ALA A 34 1.17 4.96 -4.90
N VAL A 35 2.21 4.70 -4.13
CA VAL A 35 3.45 5.46 -4.28
C VAL A 35 4.40 4.84 -5.30
N ARG A 36 4.21 3.59 -5.69
CA ARG A 36 5.21 2.96 -6.55
C ARG A 36 4.79 2.72 -7.99
N HIS A 37 3.52 2.89 -8.31
CA HIS A 37 3.03 2.46 -9.63
C HIS A 37 3.80 3.08 -10.79
N LYS A 38 4.24 4.31 -10.65
CA LYS A 38 4.99 4.97 -11.72
C LYS A 38 6.34 4.30 -12.00
N ASP A 39 6.91 3.71 -10.97
CA ASP A 39 8.24 3.13 -11.08
C ASP A 39 8.24 1.63 -11.27
N LYS A 40 7.08 1.02 -11.24
CA LYS A 40 6.98 -0.43 -11.32
C LYS A 40 6.00 -0.85 -12.39
N ASN A 41 4.84 -1.33 -11.98
CA ASN A 41 3.94 -2.00 -12.90
C ASN A 41 2.79 -1.13 -13.42
N GLY A 42 2.81 0.18 -13.13
CA GLY A 42 1.85 1.11 -13.70
C GLY A 42 0.42 0.68 -13.48
N ILE A 43 -0.28 0.43 -14.56
CA ILE A 43 -1.70 0.08 -14.51
C ILE A 43 -1.97 -1.10 -13.58
N ASP A 44 -1.12 -2.11 -13.62
CA ASP A 44 -1.32 -3.27 -12.78
C ASP A 44 -1.27 -2.92 -11.30
N ASP A 45 -0.36 -2.02 -10.92
CA ASP A 45 -0.29 -1.58 -9.54
C ASP A 45 -1.54 -0.79 -9.14
N VAL A 46 -2.04 0.03 -10.04
CA VAL A 46 -3.26 0.79 -9.75
C VAL A 46 -4.45 -0.15 -9.60
N LYS A 47 -4.51 -1.20 -10.42
CA LYS A 47 -5.57 -2.20 -10.29
C LYS A 47 -5.49 -2.92 -8.94
N LYS A 48 -4.29 -3.11 -8.43
CA LYS A 48 -4.12 -3.71 -7.11
C LYS A 48 -4.66 -2.80 -6.02
N ILE A 49 -4.49 -1.50 -6.18
CA ILE A 49 -5.08 -0.55 -5.23
C ILE A 49 -6.60 -0.75 -5.18
N ILE A 50 -7.21 -0.84 -6.33
CA ILE A 50 -8.66 -1.03 -6.42
C ILE A 50 -9.06 -2.33 -5.73
N HIS A 51 -8.31 -3.39 -6.01
CA HIS A 51 -8.58 -4.69 -5.40
C HIS A 51 -8.53 -4.62 -3.86
N TYR A 52 -7.50 -4.01 -3.32
CA TYR A 52 -7.36 -3.93 -1.88
C TYR A 52 -8.39 -2.99 -1.27
N ALA A 53 -8.80 -1.96 -2.01
CA ALA A 53 -9.87 -1.08 -1.53
C ALA A 53 -11.19 -1.85 -1.45
N GLU A 54 -11.46 -2.69 -2.44
CA GLU A 54 -12.66 -3.52 -2.43
C GLU A 54 -12.64 -4.51 -1.27
N LEU A 55 -11.47 -5.11 -1.03
CA LEU A 55 -11.32 -6.00 0.12
C LEU A 55 -11.56 -5.26 1.42
N LEU A 56 -11.08 -4.05 1.51
CA LEU A 56 -11.25 -3.25 2.71
C LEU A 56 -12.74 -2.99 2.96
N LEU A 57 -13.48 -2.65 1.91
CA LEU A 57 -14.92 -2.49 2.04
C LEU A 57 -15.58 -3.77 2.54
N GLU A 58 -15.16 -4.89 1.98
CA GLU A 58 -15.72 -6.18 2.36
C GLU A 58 -15.45 -6.51 3.83
N LEU A 59 -14.20 -6.35 4.24
CA LEU A 59 -13.78 -6.78 5.56
C LEU A 59 -14.19 -5.83 6.67
N GLU A 60 -14.21 -4.53 6.38
CA GLU A 60 -14.44 -3.53 7.42
C GLU A 60 -15.85 -2.97 7.44
N TYR A 61 -16.50 -2.91 6.30
CA TYR A 61 -17.77 -2.21 6.20
C TYR A 61 -18.90 -3.05 5.64
N SER A 62 -18.60 -4.27 5.28
CA SER A 62 -19.64 -5.12 4.76
C SER A 62 -20.68 -5.36 5.85
N ASP A 63 -21.92 -5.28 5.46
CA ASP A 63 -23.01 -5.51 6.39
C ASP A 63 -23.26 -7.00 6.52
N LYS A 64 -22.75 -7.57 7.57
CA LYS A 64 -22.85 -9.01 7.76
C LYS A 64 -24.14 -9.45 8.40
#